data_14d97e561817f666ba312436d5dd9b8a
#
_entry.id   14d97e561817f666ba312436d5dd9b8a
#
_cell.length_a   1.000
_cell.length_b   1.000
_cell.length_c   1.000
_cell.angle_alpha   90.00
_cell.angle_beta   90.00
_cell.angle_gamma   90.00
#
_symmetry.space_group_name_H-M   'P 1'
#
loop_
_entity.id
_entity.type
_entity.pdbx_description
1 polymer ?
#
loop_
_entity_poly.entity_id
_entity_poly.type
_entity_poly.pdbx_seq_one_letter_code
_entity_poly.pdbx_strand_id
1 'polypeptide(L)'
;MKGVKWYLVVIFAVLITVVLFALAYTLTGMRPDSGKSRLTAEEARAAGKCIQCHRRETPAIVETFEKSPHAEYINCLDCHKPLPGQEVMEHKGFEVVRVVTAGNCAECHAEEYREFTRSRHGAPAWTAVMGKEPFTQAQYEYAYTYHPEAMDRGPNPLGRLEGVGAVENGCGTCHEIGAPNADGSVGNCNKCHLRHYFSVEEAREPETCGACHLGPDHSQIEIYEESSHGIIYRTKRDYFNLKVKPARLTTGDMPAPTCSTCHLSGLNGGGMTHDVGERLSYYLFAAISTERPGGMANRERMKELCLNCHAETHVEEFYTDADLTLAATNDRVAEVKAIMDGLYADGVLTPEPFDEPAEFEYFDFWHYFGRTAKHGAYMGGADYVQWHGNYELLLRLHEFQDIDRELRGLE
;
A
#
# COMPACT_ATOMS: atom_id res chain seq x y z
N MET A 1 54.76 -25.85 8.63
CA MET A 1 53.73 -25.47 9.67
C MET A 1 53.58 -23.94 9.92
N LYS A 2 54.34 -23.03 9.27
CA LYS A 2 54.20 -21.58 9.47
C LYS A 2 53.08 -20.93 8.57
N GLY A 3 52.68 -21.56 7.49
CA GLY A 3 51.67 -21.01 6.56
C GLY A 3 50.24 -21.08 7.07
N VAL A 4 49.88 -22.13 7.83
CA VAL A 4 48.49 -22.32 8.32
C VAL A 4 48.08 -21.24 9.34
N LYS A 5 49.02 -20.75 10.14
CA LYS A 5 48.75 -19.73 11.16
C LYS A 5 48.40 -18.34 10.52
N TRP A 6 48.96 -18.03 9.41
CA TRP A 6 48.71 -16.74 8.73
C TRP A 6 47.32 -16.69 8.09
N TYR A 7 46.89 -17.78 7.45
CA TYR A 7 45.53 -17.89 6.91
C TYR A 7 44.47 -17.77 8.01
N LEU A 8 44.69 -18.36 9.18
CA LEU A 8 43.76 -18.23 10.31
C LEU A 8 43.67 -16.79 10.84
N VAL A 9 44.76 -16.03 10.84
CA VAL A 9 44.76 -14.62 11.21
C VAL A 9 43.99 -13.76 10.18
N VAL A 10 44.17 -14.05 8.90
CA VAL A 10 43.43 -13.34 7.83
C VAL A 10 41.94 -13.67 7.90
N ILE A 11 41.58 -14.95 8.05
CA ILE A 11 40.16 -15.36 8.20
C ILE A 11 39.53 -14.69 9.42
N PHE A 12 40.26 -14.66 10.55
CA PHE A 12 39.74 -14.03 11.76
C PHE A 12 39.60 -12.53 11.63
N ALA A 13 40.52 -11.85 10.95
CA ALA A 13 40.44 -10.44 10.67
C ALA A 13 39.25 -10.10 9.73
N VAL A 14 39.01 -10.92 8.70
CA VAL A 14 37.87 -10.78 7.79
C VAL A 14 36.55 -10.99 8.55
N LEU A 15 36.46 -12.03 9.39
CA LEU A 15 35.28 -12.28 10.20
C LEU A 15 34.99 -11.14 11.17
N ILE A 16 36.01 -10.60 11.85
CA ILE A 16 35.84 -9.44 12.73
C ILE A 16 35.37 -8.23 11.93
N THR A 17 35.92 -7.98 10.75
CA THR A 17 35.50 -6.84 9.89
C THR A 17 34.03 -6.99 9.46
N VAL A 18 33.63 -8.20 9.05
CA VAL A 18 32.22 -8.48 8.69
C VAL A 18 31.28 -8.31 9.89
N VAL A 19 31.66 -8.80 11.06
CA VAL A 19 30.88 -8.66 12.28
C VAL A 19 30.79 -7.19 12.71
N LEU A 20 31.87 -6.43 12.65
CA LEU A 20 31.88 -5.00 12.96
C LEU A 20 31.04 -4.20 11.96
N PHE A 21 31.08 -4.58 10.66
CA PHE A 21 30.25 -3.95 9.65
C PHE A 21 28.76 -4.28 9.84
N ALA A 22 28.43 -5.53 10.14
CA ALA A 22 27.07 -5.95 10.48
C ALA A 22 26.57 -5.25 11.76
N LEU A 23 27.44 -5.13 12.78
CA LEU A 23 27.11 -4.44 14.03
C LEU A 23 26.91 -2.93 13.80
N ALA A 24 27.76 -2.29 13.02
CA ALA A 24 27.60 -0.91 12.62
C ALA A 24 26.31 -0.69 11.80
N TYR A 25 25.99 -1.62 10.90
CA TYR A 25 24.75 -1.61 10.11
C TYR A 25 23.51 -1.71 11.01
N THR A 26 23.52 -2.65 11.98
CA THR A 26 22.38 -2.81 12.91
C THR A 26 22.26 -1.69 13.94
N LEU A 27 23.40 -1.13 14.41
CA LEU A 27 23.41 -0.06 15.42
C LEU A 27 23.08 1.32 14.82
N THR A 28 23.48 1.58 13.59
CA THR A 28 23.26 2.91 12.97
C THR A 28 21.94 2.98 12.21
N GLY A 29 21.37 1.85 11.79
CA GLY A 29 20.23 1.83 10.88
C GLY A 29 20.52 2.51 9.54
N MET A 30 21.80 2.84 9.28
CA MET A 30 22.21 3.41 8.01
C MET A 30 22.29 2.28 6.98
N ARG A 31 21.41 2.31 6.00
CA ARG A 31 21.67 1.63 4.74
C ARG A 31 22.88 2.32 4.09
N PRO A 32 23.89 1.57 3.58
CA PRO A 32 24.90 2.20 2.77
C PRO A 32 24.22 2.71 1.51
N ASP A 33 24.45 3.96 1.25
CA ASP A 33 23.99 4.71 0.09
C ASP A 33 22.62 5.38 0.23
N SER A 34 22.57 6.40 1.01
CA SER A 34 21.73 7.56 0.71
C SER A 34 22.41 8.29 -0.47
N GLY A 35 21.69 8.45 -1.58
CA GLY A 35 22.21 9.15 -2.75
C GLY A 35 22.87 10.47 -2.35
N LYS A 36 23.93 10.83 -3.05
CA LYS A 36 24.60 12.11 -2.81
C LYS A 36 23.67 13.22 -3.25
N SER A 37 23.57 14.28 -2.44
CA SER A 37 22.86 15.50 -2.85
C SER A 37 23.27 15.89 -4.28
N ARG A 38 22.28 16.15 -5.13
CA ARG A 38 22.49 16.62 -6.52
C ARG A 38 22.94 18.07 -6.59
N LEU A 39 23.00 18.74 -5.43
CA LEU A 39 23.35 20.16 -5.36
C LEU A 39 24.85 20.36 -5.43
N THR A 40 25.26 21.36 -6.19
CA THR A 40 26.60 21.92 -6.08
C THR A 40 26.78 22.62 -4.71
N ALA A 41 28.03 22.82 -4.30
CA ALA A 41 28.31 23.55 -3.05
C ALA A 41 27.77 25.00 -3.04
N GLU A 42 27.61 25.60 -4.22
CA GLU A 42 27.00 26.93 -4.39
C GLU A 42 25.49 26.88 -4.23
N GLU A 43 24.82 25.94 -4.88
CA GLU A 43 23.37 25.70 -4.73
C GLU A 43 23.01 25.37 -3.28
N ALA A 44 23.78 24.51 -2.61
CA ALA A 44 23.55 24.16 -1.22
C ALA A 44 23.65 25.38 -0.27
N ARG A 45 24.64 26.27 -0.52
CA ARG A 45 24.75 27.53 0.25
C ARG A 45 23.61 28.51 -0.06
N ALA A 46 23.21 28.58 -1.31
CA ALA A 46 22.15 29.49 -1.75
C ALA A 46 20.77 29.04 -1.25
N ALA A 47 20.53 27.74 -1.13
CA ALA A 47 19.27 27.16 -0.65
C ALA A 47 18.90 27.56 0.78
N GLY A 48 19.87 27.99 1.62
CA GLY A 48 19.59 28.57 2.94
C GLY A 48 18.72 29.82 2.89
N LYS A 49 18.66 30.52 1.75
CA LYS A 49 17.77 31.67 1.55
C LYS A 49 16.30 31.29 1.45
N CYS A 50 15.98 30.06 1.03
CA CYS A 50 14.62 29.57 0.89
C CYS A 50 13.89 29.66 2.23
N ILE A 51 14.45 29.10 3.30
CA ILE A 51 13.87 29.12 4.65
C ILE A 51 13.68 30.56 5.16
N GLN A 52 14.62 31.47 4.89
CA GLN A 52 14.53 32.86 5.36
C GLN A 52 13.30 33.58 4.78
N CYS A 53 12.99 33.36 3.51
CA CYS A 53 11.83 33.94 2.87
C CYS A 53 10.55 33.19 3.26
N HIS A 54 10.53 31.88 3.09
CA HIS A 54 9.35 31.06 3.33
C HIS A 54 8.89 31.02 4.78
N ARG A 55 9.76 31.34 5.75
CA ARG A 55 9.36 31.56 7.14
C ARG A 55 8.33 32.69 7.31
N ARG A 56 8.27 33.65 6.38
CA ARG A 56 7.29 34.72 6.37
C ARG A 56 6.14 34.45 5.41
N GLU A 57 6.45 33.87 4.24
CA GLU A 57 5.48 33.68 3.16
C GLU A 57 4.61 32.41 3.37
N THR A 58 5.24 31.33 3.86
CA THR A 58 4.59 30.04 4.10
C THR A 58 5.12 29.38 5.38
N PRO A 59 4.91 30.00 6.57
CA PRO A 59 5.55 29.59 7.82
C PRO A 59 5.29 28.13 8.18
N ALA A 60 4.09 27.62 7.95
CA ALA A 60 3.73 26.23 8.27
C ALA A 60 4.59 25.19 7.50
N ILE A 61 4.98 25.48 6.26
CA ILE A 61 5.87 24.60 5.49
C ILE A 61 7.25 24.52 6.16
N VAL A 62 7.78 25.66 6.58
CA VAL A 62 9.10 25.73 7.23
C VAL A 62 9.05 25.05 8.61
N GLU A 63 8.04 25.34 9.42
CA GLU A 63 7.86 24.73 10.73
C GLU A 63 7.71 23.21 10.66
N THR A 64 6.99 22.71 9.66
CA THR A 64 6.78 21.28 9.44
C THR A 64 8.08 20.61 8.97
N PHE A 65 8.79 21.26 8.02
CA PHE A 65 10.09 20.77 7.54
C PHE A 65 11.13 20.72 8.67
N GLU A 66 11.22 21.75 9.53
CA GLU A 66 12.17 21.80 10.65
C GLU A 66 11.94 20.70 11.71
N LYS A 67 10.74 20.12 11.75
CA LYS A 67 10.43 18.94 12.58
C LYS A 67 10.70 17.62 11.86
N SER A 68 10.94 17.67 10.55
CA SER A 68 11.21 16.50 9.72
C SER A 68 12.58 15.89 10.02
N PRO A 69 12.73 14.56 9.95
CA PRO A 69 14.05 13.91 9.96
C PRO A 69 14.99 14.41 8.84
N HIS A 70 14.44 14.94 7.77
CA HIS A 70 15.19 15.48 6.64
C HIS A 70 15.92 16.80 6.95
N ALA A 71 15.42 17.59 7.88
CA ALA A 71 15.98 18.92 8.20
C ALA A 71 17.44 18.90 8.66
N GLU A 72 17.92 17.76 9.18
CA GLU A 72 19.30 17.60 9.62
C GLU A 72 20.28 17.35 8.46
N TYR A 73 19.81 16.87 7.28
CA TYR A 73 20.67 16.31 6.24
C TYR A 73 20.52 16.98 4.88
N ILE A 74 19.36 17.55 4.58
CA ILE A 74 19.02 18.11 3.28
C ILE A 74 18.36 19.47 3.40
N ASN A 75 18.19 20.15 2.27
CA ASN A 75 17.51 21.44 2.16
C ASN A 75 16.41 21.39 1.10
N CYS A 76 15.70 22.51 0.92
CA CYS A 76 14.54 22.58 0.02
C CYS A 76 14.87 22.17 -1.43
N LEU A 77 16.05 22.56 -1.94
CA LEU A 77 16.44 22.24 -3.32
C LEU A 77 16.81 20.78 -3.53
N ASP A 78 17.17 20.01 -2.50
CA ASP A 78 17.40 18.57 -2.67
C ASP A 78 16.15 17.85 -3.17
N CYS A 79 14.97 18.31 -2.75
CA CYS A 79 13.69 17.79 -3.24
C CYS A 79 13.16 18.58 -4.46
N HIS A 80 13.29 19.92 -4.42
CA HIS A 80 12.65 20.79 -5.42
C HIS A 80 13.52 21.10 -6.66
N LYS A 81 14.74 20.56 -6.76
CA LYS A 81 15.53 20.64 -7.98
C LYS A 81 14.91 19.78 -9.09
N PRO A 82 14.65 20.35 -10.29
CA PRO A 82 13.98 19.63 -11.35
C PRO A 82 14.67 18.35 -11.80
N LEU A 83 13.86 17.35 -12.14
CA LEU A 83 14.25 16.20 -12.95
C LEU A 83 13.86 16.44 -14.42
N PRO A 84 14.52 15.75 -15.39
CA PRO A 84 14.09 15.80 -16.78
C PRO A 84 12.59 15.44 -16.93
N GLY A 85 11.88 16.22 -17.73
CA GLY A 85 10.45 16.01 -17.98
C GLY A 85 9.50 16.70 -16.99
N GLN A 86 9.98 17.21 -15.86
CA GLN A 86 9.13 17.94 -14.91
C GLN A 86 8.87 19.38 -15.37
N GLU A 87 7.75 19.94 -14.95
CA GLU A 87 7.41 21.36 -15.16
C GLU A 87 8.29 22.23 -14.26
N VAL A 88 9.13 23.05 -14.90
CA VAL A 88 10.12 23.92 -14.24
C VAL A 88 9.55 25.32 -14.05
N MET A 89 9.74 25.86 -12.86
CA MET A 89 9.42 27.25 -12.53
C MET A 89 10.69 28.01 -12.14
N GLU A 90 10.91 29.17 -12.77
CA GLU A 90 11.92 30.13 -12.29
C GLU A 90 11.46 30.78 -10.99
N HIS A 91 12.24 30.66 -9.91
CA HIS A 91 11.90 31.21 -8.61
C HIS A 91 13.12 31.84 -7.94
N LYS A 92 13.20 33.16 -7.96
CA LYS A 92 14.27 33.93 -7.29
C LYS A 92 15.69 33.53 -7.67
N GLY A 93 15.90 33.23 -8.96
CA GLY A 93 17.20 32.83 -9.50
C GLY A 93 17.49 31.33 -9.41
N PHE A 94 16.46 30.53 -9.12
CA PHE A 94 16.53 29.07 -9.10
C PHE A 94 15.48 28.47 -10.03
N GLU A 95 15.86 27.43 -10.73
CA GLU A 95 14.91 26.51 -11.36
C GLU A 95 14.41 25.53 -10.32
N VAL A 96 13.10 25.49 -10.10
CA VAL A 96 12.47 24.61 -9.10
C VAL A 96 11.23 23.94 -9.68
N VAL A 97 10.86 22.80 -9.12
CA VAL A 97 9.57 22.17 -9.31
C VAL A 97 8.66 22.50 -8.14
N ARG A 98 7.40 22.83 -8.44
CA ARG A 98 6.37 23.03 -7.40
C ARG A 98 5.92 21.67 -6.84
N VAL A 99 5.74 20.69 -7.72
CA VAL A 99 5.29 19.35 -7.37
C VAL A 99 6.48 18.41 -7.40
N VAL A 100 6.86 17.91 -6.23
CA VAL A 100 7.87 16.86 -6.07
C VAL A 100 7.23 15.51 -6.35
N THR A 101 7.82 14.73 -7.25
CA THR A 101 7.37 13.41 -7.66
C THR A 101 8.08 12.29 -6.91
N ALA A 102 7.64 11.05 -7.12
CA ALA A 102 8.35 9.87 -6.62
C ALA A 102 9.79 9.77 -7.17
N GLY A 103 10.05 10.29 -8.37
CA GLY A 103 11.40 10.37 -8.94
C GLY A 103 12.37 11.19 -8.10
N ASN A 104 11.94 12.34 -7.57
CA ASN A 104 12.79 13.15 -6.68
C ASN A 104 13.12 12.40 -5.38
N CYS A 105 12.16 11.62 -4.84
CA CYS A 105 12.40 10.79 -3.65
C CYS A 105 13.39 9.65 -3.95
N ALA A 106 13.26 9.02 -5.12
CA ALA A 106 14.06 7.88 -5.57
C ALA A 106 15.57 8.21 -5.71
N GLU A 107 15.93 9.48 -5.87
CA GLU A 107 17.33 9.92 -5.90
C GLU A 107 18.09 9.52 -4.61
N CYS A 108 17.38 9.43 -3.49
CA CYS A 108 17.95 9.01 -2.20
C CYS A 108 17.31 7.71 -1.69
N HIS A 109 16.07 7.43 -2.03
CA HIS A 109 15.26 6.29 -1.57
C HIS A 109 14.99 5.29 -2.72
N ALA A 110 16.05 4.90 -3.43
CA ALA A 110 15.94 4.06 -4.62
C ALA A 110 15.38 2.65 -4.32
N GLU A 111 15.68 2.09 -3.14
CA GLU A 111 15.18 0.77 -2.76
C GLU A 111 13.70 0.81 -2.42
N GLU A 112 13.29 1.78 -1.59
CA GLU A 112 11.90 2.02 -1.23
C GLU A 112 11.04 2.29 -2.47
N TYR A 113 11.56 3.09 -3.40
CA TYR A 113 10.91 3.36 -4.68
C TYR A 113 10.73 2.10 -5.52
N ARG A 114 11.78 1.27 -5.64
CA ARG A 114 11.72 0.01 -6.39
C ARG A 114 10.73 -0.98 -5.77
N GLU A 115 10.69 -1.09 -4.44
CA GLU A 115 9.72 -1.93 -3.72
C GLU A 115 8.29 -1.43 -3.92
N PHE A 116 8.09 -0.12 -3.78
CA PHE A 116 6.80 0.52 -4.00
C PHE A 116 6.29 0.32 -5.43
N THR A 117 7.12 0.54 -6.46
CA THR A 117 6.69 0.46 -7.86
C THR A 117 6.36 -0.95 -8.32
N ARG A 118 6.93 -1.99 -7.69
CA ARG A 118 6.55 -3.39 -7.93
C ARG A 118 5.31 -3.82 -7.11
N SER A 119 4.83 -3.00 -6.20
CA SER A 119 3.63 -3.27 -5.41
C SER A 119 2.36 -2.89 -6.16
N ARG A 120 1.21 -3.31 -5.61
CA ARG A 120 -0.09 -2.87 -6.13
C ARG A 120 -0.41 -1.39 -5.87
N HIS A 121 0.33 -0.72 -5.02
CA HIS A 121 0.26 0.74 -4.87
C HIS A 121 1.01 1.51 -5.98
N GLY A 122 1.85 0.83 -6.76
CA GLY A 122 2.41 1.39 -7.99
C GLY A 122 1.35 1.54 -9.09
N ALA A 123 1.74 1.38 -10.35
CA ALA A 123 0.85 1.53 -11.51
C ALA A 123 -0.50 0.78 -11.42
N PRO A 124 -0.58 -0.45 -10.82
CA PRO A 124 -1.84 -1.14 -10.64
C PRO A 124 -2.93 -0.38 -9.88
N ALA A 125 -2.56 0.48 -8.92
CA ALA A 125 -3.54 1.31 -8.22
C ALA A 125 -4.23 2.28 -9.18
N TRP A 126 -3.47 2.93 -10.03
CA TRP A 126 -4.02 3.85 -11.04
C TRP A 126 -4.86 3.12 -12.07
N THR A 127 -4.34 2.04 -12.66
CA THR A 127 -5.04 1.30 -13.73
C THR A 127 -6.35 0.67 -13.27
N ALA A 128 -6.51 0.42 -11.98
CA ALA A 128 -7.77 -0.11 -11.43
C ALA A 128 -8.98 0.78 -11.72
N VAL A 129 -8.78 2.09 -11.87
CA VAL A 129 -9.85 3.07 -12.10
C VAL A 129 -9.65 3.86 -13.40
N MET A 130 -8.43 4.36 -13.64
CA MET A 130 -8.13 5.33 -14.69
C MET A 130 -7.69 4.70 -16.01
N GLY A 131 -7.34 3.43 -16.01
CA GLY A 131 -6.78 2.76 -17.19
C GLY A 131 -5.28 3.06 -17.40
N LYS A 132 -4.73 2.46 -18.46
CA LYS A 132 -3.27 2.46 -18.74
C LYS A 132 -2.77 3.57 -19.67
N GLU A 133 -3.67 4.29 -20.30
CA GLU A 133 -3.37 5.24 -21.39
C GLU A 133 -2.31 6.31 -21.01
N PRO A 134 -2.27 6.83 -19.76
CA PRO A 134 -1.28 7.83 -19.39
C PRO A 134 0.15 7.31 -19.19
N PHE A 135 0.34 5.97 -19.12
CA PHE A 135 1.67 5.39 -18.90
C PHE A 135 2.50 5.41 -20.19
N THR A 136 3.79 5.74 -20.06
CA THR A 136 4.76 5.49 -21.12
C THR A 136 4.96 3.98 -21.30
N GLN A 137 5.46 3.58 -22.47
CA GLN A 137 5.74 2.17 -22.75
C GLN A 137 6.65 1.54 -21.68
N ALA A 138 7.71 2.25 -21.25
CA ALA A 138 8.63 1.75 -20.25
C ALA A 138 7.98 1.58 -18.85
N GLN A 139 7.14 2.52 -18.43
CA GLN A 139 6.38 2.42 -17.17
C GLN A 139 5.42 1.23 -17.22
N TYR A 140 4.71 1.07 -18.34
CA TYR A 140 3.78 -0.03 -18.55
C TYR A 140 4.50 -1.39 -18.51
N GLU A 141 5.57 -1.57 -19.28
CA GLU A 141 6.33 -2.83 -19.35
C GLU A 141 6.92 -3.22 -17.99
N TYR A 142 7.43 -2.25 -17.23
CA TYR A 142 7.92 -2.50 -15.88
C TYR A 142 6.80 -3.02 -14.97
N ALA A 143 5.67 -2.33 -14.90
CA ALA A 143 4.54 -2.74 -14.06
C ALA A 143 3.92 -4.07 -14.53
N TYR A 144 3.84 -4.29 -15.85
CA TYR A 144 3.34 -5.53 -16.45
C TYR A 144 4.17 -6.75 -16.03
N THR A 145 5.48 -6.58 -15.81
CA THR A 145 6.34 -7.67 -15.33
C THR A 145 5.86 -8.28 -14.00
N TYR A 146 5.26 -7.46 -13.14
CA TYR A 146 4.79 -7.88 -11.81
C TYR A 146 3.27 -8.10 -11.74
N HIS A 147 2.49 -7.41 -12.57
CA HIS A 147 1.03 -7.36 -12.48
C HIS A 147 0.35 -7.34 -13.85
N PRO A 148 0.59 -8.36 -14.71
CA PRO A 148 0.03 -8.38 -16.07
C PRO A 148 -1.49 -8.24 -16.06
N GLU A 149 -2.17 -8.94 -15.16
CA GLU A 149 -3.63 -8.94 -15.06
C GLU A 149 -4.24 -7.58 -14.63
N ALA A 150 -3.46 -6.75 -13.97
CA ALA A 150 -3.89 -5.41 -13.56
C ALA A 150 -3.61 -4.38 -14.64
N MET A 151 -2.48 -4.51 -15.35
CA MET A 151 -2.05 -3.53 -16.35
C MET A 151 -2.84 -3.61 -17.66
N ASP A 152 -3.47 -4.74 -17.97
CA ASP A 152 -4.31 -4.88 -19.15
C ASP A 152 -5.75 -4.35 -18.98
N ARG A 153 -6.10 -3.87 -17.79
CA ARG A 153 -7.42 -3.30 -17.53
C ARG A 153 -7.59 -1.95 -18.22
N GLY A 154 -8.80 -1.76 -18.77
CA GLY A 154 -9.27 -0.43 -19.17
C GLY A 154 -9.78 0.36 -17.95
N PRO A 155 -10.17 1.63 -18.17
CA PRO A 155 -10.85 2.43 -17.15
C PRO A 155 -12.10 1.72 -16.63
N ASN A 156 -12.38 1.89 -15.32
CA ASN A 156 -13.58 1.31 -14.71
C ASN A 156 -14.84 1.77 -15.45
N PRO A 157 -15.70 0.85 -15.94
CA PRO A 157 -16.95 1.22 -16.62
C PRO A 157 -17.85 2.12 -15.78
N LEU A 158 -17.98 1.85 -14.47
CA LEU A 158 -18.76 2.70 -13.56
C LEU A 158 -18.25 4.14 -13.55
N GLY A 159 -16.94 4.35 -13.45
CA GLY A 159 -16.36 5.70 -13.50
C GLY A 159 -16.63 6.46 -14.81
N ARG A 160 -16.82 5.74 -15.93
CA ARG A 160 -17.24 6.37 -17.19
C ARG A 160 -18.67 6.90 -17.13
N LEU A 161 -19.55 6.20 -16.41
CA LEU A 161 -20.94 6.60 -16.22
C LEU A 161 -21.06 7.76 -15.21
N GLU A 162 -20.29 7.72 -14.14
CA GLU A 162 -20.25 8.78 -13.11
C GLU A 162 -19.68 10.11 -13.65
N GLY A 163 -18.79 10.02 -14.65
CA GLY A 163 -18.16 11.15 -15.29
C GLY A 163 -16.85 11.62 -14.64
N VAL A 164 -16.04 12.31 -15.43
CA VAL A 164 -14.66 12.69 -15.10
C VAL A 164 -14.55 13.40 -13.75
N GLY A 165 -15.45 14.35 -13.47
CA GLY A 165 -15.39 15.12 -12.21
C GLY A 165 -15.62 14.26 -10.96
N ALA A 166 -16.50 13.25 -11.02
CA ALA A 166 -16.72 12.31 -9.92
C ALA A 166 -15.49 11.40 -9.74
N VAL A 167 -14.93 10.91 -10.84
CA VAL A 167 -13.74 10.05 -10.80
C VAL A 167 -12.53 10.79 -10.25
N GLU A 168 -12.23 12.01 -10.71
CA GLU A 168 -11.09 12.80 -10.25
C GLU A 168 -11.17 13.17 -8.77
N ASN A 169 -12.36 13.57 -8.28
CA ASN A 169 -12.56 14.00 -6.91
C ASN A 169 -12.92 12.84 -5.94
N GLY A 170 -13.33 11.70 -6.47
CA GLY A 170 -13.64 10.47 -5.72
C GLY A 170 -12.50 9.47 -5.84
N CYS A 171 -12.65 8.52 -6.75
CA CYS A 171 -11.72 7.40 -6.94
C CYS A 171 -10.26 7.86 -7.13
N GLY A 172 -10.05 8.91 -7.94
CA GLY A 172 -8.73 9.47 -8.25
C GLY A 172 -7.98 9.94 -7.01
N THR A 173 -8.67 10.48 -6.01
CA THR A 173 -8.05 10.96 -4.77
C THR A 173 -7.23 9.87 -4.07
N CYS A 174 -7.68 8.62 -4.08
CA CYS A 174 -6.96 7.48 -3.53
C CYS A 174 -6.03 6.84 -4.57
N HIS A 175 -6.55 6.61 -5.79
CA HIS A 175 -5.86 5.84 -6.82
C HIS A 175 -4.69 6.59 -7.48
N GLU A 176 -4.57 7.91 -7.32
CA GLU A 176 -3.38 8.69 -7.72
C GLU A 176 -2.10 8.31 -6.97
N ILE A 177 -2.20 7.46 -5.94
CA ILE A 177 -1.01 6.86 -5.31
C ILE A 177 -0.11 6.16 -6.33
N GLY A 178 -0.70 5.57 -7.38
CA GLY A 178 0.01 4.89 -8.47
C GLY A 178 0.14 5.69 -9.76
N ALA A 179 -0.10 7.01 -9.74
CA ALA A 179 -0.11 7.84 -10.93
C ALA A 179 1.24 7.87 -11.68
N PRO A 180 1.23 7.89 -13.02
CA PRO A 180 2.43 8.15 -13.81
C PRO A 180 2.83 9.63 -13.70
N ASN A 181 4.13 9.89 -13.59
CA ASN A 181 4.70 11.24 -13.53
C ASN A 181 5.43 11.59 -14.84
N ALA A 182 5.48 12.87 -15.16
CA ALA A 182 6.10 13.37 -16.39
C ALA A 182 7.61 13.11 -16.49
N ASP A 183 8.30 12.91 -15.36
CA ASP A 183 9.71 12.53 -15.29
C ASP A 183 9.96 11.03 -15.50
N GLY A 184 8.94 10.28 -15.83
CA GLY A 184 9.02 8.84 -16.04
C GLY A 184 8.90 8.01 -14.75
N SER A 185 8.83 8.63 -13.57
CA SER A 185 8.55 7.91 -12.34
C SER A 185 7.07 7.55 -12.20
N VAL A 186 6.76 6.64 -11.28
CA VAL A 186 5.39 6.21 -10.97
C VAL A 186 5.16 6.36 -9.46
N GLY A 187 4.02 6.92 -9.13
CA GLY A 187 3.53 6.95 -7.75
C GLY A 187 3.66 8.28 -7.03
N ASN A 188 3.06 8.31 -5.85
CA ASN A 188 3.00 9.48 -4.99
C ASN A 188 3.31 9.10 -3.52
N CYS A 189 4.57 9.23 -3.13
CA CYS A 189 5.05 8.89 -1.78
C CYS A 189 4.38 9.73 -0.69
N ASN A 190 3.88 10.93 -1.05
CA ASN A 190 3.21 11.83 -0.11
C ASN A 190 1.83 11.31 0.36
N LYS A 191 1.31 10.24 -0.20
CA LYS A 191 0.08 9.61 0.29
C LYS A 191 0.26 8.94 1.67
N CYS A 192 1.49 8.51 1.97
CA CYS A 192 1.84 7.91 3.27
C CYS A 192 2.81 8.79 4.08
N HIS A 193 3.67 9.56 3.41
CA HIS A 193 4.65 10.45 4.02
C HIS A 193 4.21 11.90 3.80
N LEU A 194 3.43 12.43 4.73
CA LEU A 194 2.85 13.77 4.57
C LEU A 194 3.93 14.86 4.52
N ARG A 195 3.87 15.67 3.48
CA ARG A 195 4.80 16.81 3.32
C ARG A 195 4.42 17.95 4.28
N HIS A 196 5.37 18.59 4.86
CA HIS A 196 6.84 18.49 4.77
C HIS A 196 7.43 17.82 6.00
N TYR A 197 6.61 17.09 6.78
CA TYR A 197 7.03 16.44 8.02
C TYR A 197 7.77 15.13 7.74
N PHE A 198 7.29 14.30 6.79
CA PHE A 198 7.91 13.04 6.35
C PHE A 198 8.28 12.10 7.51
N SER A 199 7.44 12.02 8.52
CA SER A 199 7.67 11.22 9.71
C SER A 199 7.32 9.75 9.49
N VAL A 200 8.11 8.84 10.07
CA VAL A 200 7.72 7.42 10.19
C VAL A 200 6.56 7.23 11.17
N GLU A 201 6.35 8.16 12.10
CA GLU A 201 5.20 8.16 12.99
C GLU A 201 3.90 8.22 12.19
N GLU A 202 3.77 9.21 11.29
CA GLU A 202 2.60 9.37 10.43
C GLU A 202 2.37 8.13 9.57
N ALA A 203 3.43 7.60 8.93
CA ALA A 203 3.32 6.42 8.08
C ALA A 203 2.94 5.13 8.84
N ARG A 204 3.05 5.13 10.18
CA ARG A 204 2.66 4.01 11.04
C ARG A 204 1.28 4.17 11.68
N GLU A 205 0.70 5.37 11.65
CA GLU A 205 -0.67 5.57 12.09
C GLU A 205 -1.63 4.77 11.21
N PRO A 206 -2.56 3.99 11.78
CA PRO A 206 -3.59 3.30 10.99
C PRO A 206 -4.40 4.25 10.12
N GLU A 207 -4.66 5.46 10.60
CA GLU A 207 -5.39 6.52 9.92
C GLU A 207 -4.76 6.94 8.60
N THR A 208 -3.43 6.84 8.49
CA THR A 208 -2.74 7.11 7.21
C THR A 208 -3.14 6.12 6.13
N CYS A 209 -3.28 4.85 6.48
CA CYS A 209 -3.78 3.81 5.57
C CYS A 209 -5.29 3.99 5.36
N GLY A 210 -6.02 4.27 6.45
CA GLY A 210 -7.45 4.52 6.48
C GLY A 210 -7.90 5.69 5.61
N ALA A 211 -7.03 6.63 5.27
CA ALA A 211 -7.36 7.72 4.33
C ALA A 211 -7.80 7.22 2.94
N CYS A 212 -7.44 5.99 2.57
CA CYS A 212 -7.82 5.34 1.31
C CYS A 212 -8.49 3.98 1.52
N HIS A 213 -8.11 3.25 2.57
CA HIS A 213 -8.65 1.94 2.91
C HIS A 213 -9.84 2.08 3.87
N LEU A 214 -10.94 2.68 3.38
CA LEU A 214 -12.16 2.98 4.14
C LEU A 214 -13.41 2.80 3.28
N GLY A 215 -14.54 2.70 3.97
CA GLY A 215 -15.86 2.63 3.33
C GLY A 215 -16.22 1.25 2.82
N PRO A 216 -17.35 1.14 2.11
CA PRO A 216 -17.98 -0.15 1.88
C PRO A 216 -17.13 -1.14 1.10
N ASP A 217 -16.34 -0.69 0.13
CA ASP A 217 -15.53 -1.55 -0.74
C ASP A 217 -14.08 -1.71 -0.29
N HIS A 218 -13.62 -0.88 0.66
CA HIS A 218 -12.26 -0.85 1.18
C HIS A 218 -12.23 -0.74 2.71
N SER A 219 -13.11 -1.44 3.41
CA SER A 219 -13.40 -1.32 4.85
C SER A 219 -12.27 -1.79 5.79
N GLN A 220 -11.00 -1.70 5.38
CA GLN A 220 -9.89 -2.23 6.18
C GLN A 220 -9.66 -1.43 7.47
N ILE A 221 -9.86 -0.12 7.46
CA ILE A 221 -9.69 0.67 8.69
C ILE A 221 -10.78 0.35 9.71
N GLU A 222 -12.01 0.23 9.27
CA GLU A 222 -13.15 -0.12 10.13
C GLU A 222 -12.98 -1.53 10.71
N ILE A 223 -12.58 -2.50 9.89
CA ILE A 223 -12.25 -3.86 10.33
C ILE A 223 -11.13 -3.85 11.37
N TYR A 224 -10.06 -3.06 11.12
CA TYR A 224 -8.96 -2.94 12.06
C TYR A 224 -9.41 -2.34 13.39
N GLU A 225 -10.17 -1.24 13.37
CA GLU A 225 -10.65 -0.55 14.57
C GLU A 225 -11.51 -1.42 15.48
N GLU A 226 -12.25 -2.36 14.92
CA GLU A 226 -13.08 -3.33 15.65
C GLU A 226 -12.32 -4.61 16.05
N SER A 227 -11.17 -4.87 15.41
CA SER A 227 -10.32 -5.99 15.78
C SER A 227 -9.69 -5.81 17.16
N SER A 228 -9.27 -6.91 17.79
CA SER A 228 -8.54 -6.86 19.05
C SER A 228 -7.28 -5.98 18.97
N HIS A 229 -6.60 -5.96 17.82
CA HIS A 229 -5.41 -5.12 17.59
C HIS A 229 -5.76 -3.62 17.58
N GLY A 230 -6.80 -3.24 16.85
CA GLY A 230 -7.26 -1.85 16.79
C GLY A 230 -7.84 -1.35 18.12
N ILE A 231 -8.55 -2.21 18.85
CA ILE A 231 -9.03 -1.88 20.21
C ILE A 231 -7.86 -1.60 21.15
N ILE A 232 -6.78 -2.40 21.10
CA ILE A 232 -5.57 -2.17 21.91
C ILE A 232 -4.90 -0.88 21.46
N TYR A 233 -4.73 -0.65 20.14
CA TYR A 233 -4.15 0.57 19.62
C TYR A 233 -4.90 1.81 20.15
N ARG A 234 -6.21 1.87 19.99
CA ARG A 234 -7.05 2.99 20.41
C ARG A 234 -7.07 3.20 21.92
N THR A 235 -7.13 2.13 22.71
CA THR A 235 -7.24 2.21 24.18
C THR A 235 -5.91 2.40 24.89
N LYS A 236 -4.79 2.07 24.22
CA LYS A 236 -3.44 2.16 24.79
C LYS A 236 -2.49 2.97 23.93
N ARG A 237 -3.01 3.96 23.19
CA ARG A 237 -2.25 4.78 22.23
C ARG A 237 -0.96 5.35 22.81
N ASP A 238 -0.98 5.81 24.06
CA ASP A 238 0.17 6.42 24.74
C ASP A 238 1.32 5.43 25.02
N TYR A 239 1.09 4.14 24.89
CA TYR A 239 2.12 3.10 25.04
C TYR A 239 2.83 2.77 23.72
N PHE A 240 2.36 3.32 22.59
CA PHE A 240 2.98 3.09 21.27
C PHE A 240 4.09 4.10 21.01
N ASN A 241 5.26 3.63 20.63
CA ASN A 241 6.38 4.47 20.22
C ASN A 241 6.55 4.41 18.69
N LEU A 242 5.67 5.08 17.97
CA LEU A 242 5.67 5.09 16.51
C LEU A 242 6.88 5.82 15.88
N LYS A 243 7.63 6.61 16.69
CA LYS A 243 8.80 7.39 16.22
C LYS A 243 10.08 6.58 16.08
N VAL A 244 10.09 5.39 16.63
CA VAL A 244 11.27 4.51 16.61
C VAL A 244 11.73 4.25 15.19
N LYS A 245 13.05 4.32 14.94
CA LYS A 245 13.61 3.97 13.62
C LYS A 245 13.27 2.51 13.27
N PRO A 246 12.92 2.19 11.99
CA PRO A 246 12.48 0.85 11.61
C PRO A 246 13.41 -0.28 12.07
N ALA A 247 14.72 -0.12 11.93
CA ALA A 247 15.70 -1.11 12.35
C ALA A 247 15.78 -1.36 13.88
N ARG A 248 15.06 -0.59 14.68
CA ARG A 248 15.03 -0.70 16.15
C ARG A 248 13.63 -0.97 16.71
N LEU A 249 12.65 -1.14 15.84
CA LEU A 249 11.27 -1.38 16.23
C LEU A 249 11.14 -2.74 16.93
N THR A 250 10.55 -2.74 18.12
CA THR A 250 10.34 -3.95 18.93
C THR A 250 8.89 -4.09 19.36
N THR A 251 8.53 -5.26 19.88
CA THR A 251 7.23 -5.50 20.53
C THR A 251 7.03 -4.64 21.79
N GLY A 252 8.10 -4.13 22.39
CA GLY A 252 8.02 -3.14 23.48
C GLY A 252 7.56 -1.75 23.03
N ASP A 253 7.78 -1.42 21.76
CA ASP A 253 7.33 -0.16 21.13
C ASP A 253 5.92 -0.29 20.56
N MET A 254 5.48 -1.51 20.24
CA MET A 254 4.22 -1.83 19.56
C MET A 254 3.44 -2.88 20.37
N PRO A 255 2.65 -2.48 21.39
CA PRO A 255 1.81 -3.40 22.19
C PRO A 255 0.79 -4.20 21.37
N ALA A 256 0.44 -3.71 20.18
CA ALA A 256 -0.31 -4.41 19.13
C ALA A 256 0.20 -3.94 17.76
N PRO A 257 0.06 -4.71 16.69
CA PRO A 257 0.46 -4.28 15.36
C PRO A 257 -0.50 -3.19 14.83
N THR A 258 0.06 -2.22 14.09
CA THR A 258 -0.69 -1.37 13.18
C THR A 258 -0.62 -1.91 11.75
N CYS A 259 -1.30 -1.30 10.79
CA CYS A 259 -1.27 -1.71 9.39
C CYS A 259 0.17 -1.84 8.87
N SER A 260 1.01 -0.84 9.14
CA SER A 260 2.41 -0.84 8.72
C SER A 260 3.24 -1.94 9.38
N THR A 261 2.91 -2.34 10.61
CA THR A 261 3.62 -3.42 11.31
C THR A 261 3.42 -4.75 10.59
N CYS A 262 2.21 -5.05 10.13
CA CYS A 262 1.91 -6.26 9.37
C CYS A 262 2.42 -6.18 7.93
N HIS A 263 2.13 -5.08 7.22
CA HIS A 263 2.37 -4.97 5.78
C HIS A 263 3.77 -4.48 5.40
N LEU A 264 4.37 -3.58 6.17
CA LEU A 264 5.69 -3.00 5.89
C LEU A 264 6.80 -3.51 6.84
N SER A 265 6.43 -3.92 8.05
CA SER A 265 7.26 -4.49 9.12
C SER A 265 8.49 -3.66 9.55
N GLY A 266 9.59 -4.34 9.86
CA GLY A 266 10.73 -3.84 10.63
C GLY A 266 10.70 -4.32 12.10
N LEU A 267 9.61 -4.97 12.53
CA LEU A 267 9.43 -5.45 13.90
C LEU A 267 10.51 -6.49 14.27
N ASN A 268 11.18 -6.28 15.42
CA ASN A 268 12.23 -7.16 15.96
C ASN A 268 13.33 -7.51 14.94
N GLY A 269 13.67 -6.57 14.04
CA GLY A 269 14.67 -6.78 13.00
C GLY A 269 14.18 -7.58 11.79
N GLY A 270 12.89 -7.86 11.71
CA GLY A 270 12.26 -8.42 10.50
C GLY A 270 12.42 -7.50 9.30
N GLY A 271 12.45 -8.07 8.10
CA GLY A 271 12.61 -7.31 6.86
C GLY A 271 11.57 -6.21 6.70
N MET A 272 12.01 -5.00 6.37
CA MET A 272 11.14 -3.89 6.00
C MET A 272 10.98 -3.87 4.49
N THR A 273 9.80 -3.54 4.00
CA THR A 273 9.50 -3.44 2.59
C THR A 273 8.49 -2.32 2.31
N HIS A 274 8.53 -1.72 1.12
CA HIS A 274 7.47 -0.85 0.59
C HIS A 274 6.58 -1.58 -0.42
N ASP A 275 6.78 -2.88 -0.61
CA ASP A 275 5.82 -3.75 -1.29
C ASP A 275 4.78 -4.27 -0.29
N VAL A 276 3.68 -3.55 -0.16
CA VAL A 276 2.57 -3.89 0.76
C VAL A 276 1.94 -5.26 0.48
N GLY A 277 2.23 -5.84 -0.68
CA GLY A 277 1.74 -7.16 -1.10
C GLY A 277 2.64 -8.33 -0.72
N GLU A 278 3.87 -8.07 -0.25
CA GLU A 278 4.91 -9.09 -0.04
C GLU A 278 4.57 -10.15 1.01
N ARG A 279 3.59 -9.86 1.89
CA ARG A 279 3.12 -10.78 2.94
C ARG A 279 1.68 -11.27 2.73
N LEU A 280 1.07 -10.96 1.57
CA LEU A 280 -0.32 -11.32 1.27
C LEU A 280 -0.41 -12.60 0.46
N SER A 281 -1.25 -13.54 0.91
CA SER A 281 -1.45 -14.84 0.26
C SER A 281 -2.45 -14.82 -0.89
N TYR A 282 -3.53 -14.02 -0.79
CA TYR A 282 -4.63 -14.02 -1.76
C TYR A 282 -4.92 -12.64 -2.34
N TYR A 283 -5.57 -12.62 -3.49
CA TYR A 283 -6.16 -11.42 -4.12
C TYR A 283 -7.56 -11.16 -3.57
N LEU A 284 -7.67 -10.68 -2.32
CA LEU A 284 -8.97 -10.52 -1.63
C LEU A 284 -9.89 -9.48 -2.27
N PHE A 285 -9.37 -8.54 -3.05
CA PHE A 285 -10.17 -7.55 -3.78
C PHE A 285 -10.85 -8.12 -5.03
N ALA A 286 -10.50 -9.31 -5.50
CA ALA A 286 -11.15 -9.95 -6.62
C ALA A 286 -12.55 -10.47 -6.23
N ALA A 287 -13.48 -10.53 -7.17
CA ALA A 287 -14.79 -11.12 -6.95
C ALA A 287 -14.63 -12.55 -6.41
N ILE A 288 -13.97 -13.41 -7.15
CA ILE A 288 -13.54 -14.72 -6.70
C ILE A 288 -12.05 -14.64 -6.43
N SER A 289 -11.66 -14.77 -5.18
CA SER A 289 -10.27 -14.63 -4.75
C SER A 289 -9.45 -15.85 -5.09
N THR A 290 -8.26 -15.63 -5.63
CA THR A 290 -7.28 -16.66 -5.95
C THR A 290 -5.97 -16.41 -5.20
N GLU A 291 -5.16 -17.46 -5.04
CA GLU A 291 -3.83 -17.33 -4.49
C GLU A 291 -2.95 -16.44 -5.38
N ARG A 292 -2.14 -15.61 -4.76
CA ARG A 292 -1.11 -14.82 -5.45
C ARG A 292 0.05 -15.70 -5.88
N PRO A 293 0.79 -15.36 -6.91
CA PRO A 293 2.08 -16.01 -7.17
C PRO A 293 2.97 -15.98 -5.91
N GLY A 294 3.33 -17.16 -5.40
CA GLY A 294 4.09 -17.29 -4.16
C GLY A 294 3.30 -16.95 -2.88
N GLY A 295 1.97 -16.95 -2.93
CA GLY A 295 1.09 -16.54 -1.85
C GLY A 295 1.30 -17.29 -0.54
N MET A 296 1.59 -18.60 -0.58
CA MET A 296 1.89 -19.37 0.62
C MET A 296 3.24 -18.98 1.24
N ALA A 297 4.26 -18.68 0.44
CA ALA A 297 5.51 -18.16 0.96
C ALA A 297 5.35 -16.74 1.55
N ASN A 298 4.46 -15.93 0.97
CA ASN A 298 4.08 -14.63 1.54
C ASN A 298 3.39 -14.80 2.90
N ARG A 299 2.50 -15.80 3.03
CA ARG A 299 1.83 -16.14 4.29
C ARG A 299 2.83 -16.51 5.39
N GLU A 300 3.84 -17.31 5.07
CA GLU A 300 4.86 -17.68 6.06
C GLU A 300 5.61 -16.43 6.57
N ARG A 301 5.92 -15.47 5.68
CA ARG A 301 6.49 -14.19 6.12
C ARG A 301 5.54 -13.36 7.01
N MET A 302 4.23 -13.46 6.83
CA MET A 302 3.27 -12.83 7.73
C MET A 302 3.17 -13.58 9.06
N LYS A 303 3.17 -14.91 9.04
CA LYS A 303 3.16 -15.73 10.26
C LYS A 303 4.38 -15.46 11.15
N GLU A 304 5.57 -15.27 10.57
CA GLU A 304 6.76 -14.86 11.30
C GLU A 304 6.55 -13.58 12.13
N LEU A 305 5.76 -12.64 11.64
CA LEU A 305 5.40 -11.45 12.40
C LEU A 305 4.41 -11.77 13.53
N CYS A 306 3.39 -12.59 13.27
CA CYS A 306 2.42 -13.00 14.27
C CYS A 306 3.08 -13.70 15.45
N LEU A 307 4.08 -14.55 15.18
CA LEU A 307 4.84 -15.34 16.17
C LEU A 307 5.69 -14.48 17.13
N ASN A 308 5.85 -13.19 16.88
CA ASN A 308 6.45 -12.28 17.86
C ASN A 308 5.57 -12.09 19.13
N CYS A 309 4.28 -12.36 19.03
CA CYS A 309 3.32 -12.14 20.11
C CYS A 309 2.41 -13.35 20.36
N HIS A 310 2.14 -14.18 19.35
CA HIS A 310 1.20 -15.30 19.42
C HIS A 310 1.89 -16.65 19.38
N ALA A 311 1.26 -17.67 19.98
CA ALA A 311 1.67 -19.07 19.83
C ALA A 311 1.36 -19.57 18.40
N GLU A 312 2.18 -20.50 17.91
CA GLU A 312 2.03 -21.09 16.58
C GLU A 312 0.64 -21.69 16.35
N THR A 313 0.11 -22.44 17.34
CA THR A 313 -1.23 -23.04 17.25
C THR A 313 -2.30 -22.01 17.01
N HIS A 314 -2.25 -20.85 17.67
CA HIS A 314 -3.20 -19.75 17.47
C HIS A 314 -3.10 -19.17 16.06
N VAL A 315 -1.89 -19.02 15.54
CA VAL A 315 -1.66 -18.48 14.20
C VAL A 315 -2.18 -19.45 13.13
N GLU A 316 -1.94 -20.76 13.29
CA GLU A 316 -2.43 -21.78 12.36
C GLU A 316 -3.96 -21.90 12.37
N GLU A 317 -4.59 -21.86 13.55
CA GLU A 317 -6.05 -21.85 13.69
C GLU A 317 -6.65 -20.62 13.02
N PHE A 318 -6.09 -19.44 13.26
CA PHE A 318 -6.53 -18.19 12.61
C PHE A 318 -6.54 -18.29 11.08
N TYR A 319 -5.48 -18.80 10.48
CA TYR A 319 -5.40 -18.95 9.01
C TYR A 319 -6.33 -20.04 8.50
N THR A 320 -6.55 -21.11 9.26
CA THR A 320 -7.50 -22.16 8.91
C THR A 320 -8.92 -21.60 8.82
N ASP A 321 -9.34 -20.84 9.82
CA ASP A 321 -10.66 -20.22 9.86
C ASP A 321 -10.84 -19.14 8.79
N ALA A 322 -9.80 -18.36 8.52
CA ALA A 322 -9.80 -17.37 7.45
C ALA A 322 -9.93 -18.03 6.06
N ASP A 323 -9.22 -19.14 5.81
CA ASP A 323 -9.30 -19.89 4.56
C ASP A 323 -10.69 -20.53 4.37
N LEU A 324 -11.31 -21.05 5.41
CA LEU A 324 -12.69 -21.57 5.37
C LEU A 324 -13.69 -20.45 5.03
N THR A 325 -13.53 -19.29 5.62
CA THR A 325 -14.37 -18.12 5.32
C THR A 325 -14.19 -17.65 3.88
N LEU A 326 -12.93 -17.61 3.40
CA LEU A 326 -12.61 -17.28 2.01
C LEU A 326 -13.28 -18.24 1.04
N ALA A 327 -13.16 -19.55 1.27
CA ALA A 327 -13.76 -20.58 0.43
C ALA A 327 -15.29 -20.42 0.36
N ALA A 328 -15.96 -20.32 1.52
CA ALA A 328 -17.39 -20.13 1.58
C ALA A 328 -17.88 -18.84 0.91
N THR A 329 -17.10 -17.76 1.01
CA THR A 329 -17.41 -16.48 0.34
C THR A 329 -17.24 -16.61 -1.17
N ASN A 330 -16.17 -17.24 -1.63
CA ASN A 330 -15.93 -17.49 -3.06
C ASN A 330 -17.05 -18.34 -3.67
N ASP A 331 -17.52 -19.38 -2.96
CA ASP A 331 -18.62 -20.25 -3.44
C ASP A 331 -19.90 -19.45 -3.67
N ARG A 332 -20.27 -18.58 -2.72
CA ARG A 332 -21.47 -17.72 -2.85
C ARG A 332 -21.35 -16.73 -4.00
N VAL A 333 -20.18 -16.11 -4.15
CA VAL A 333 -19.93 -15.17 -5.25
C VAL A 333 -19.94 -15.91 -6.59
N ALA A 334 -19.42 -17.14 -6.66
CA ALA A 334 -19.45 -17.95 -7.86
C ALA A 334 -20.89 -18.35 -8.25
N GLU A 335 -21.76 -18.62 -7.27
CA GLU A 335 -23.17 -18.93 -7.52
C GLU A 335 -23.90 -17.74 -8.15
N VAL A 336 -23.80 -16.55 -7.55
CA VAL A 336 -24.43 -15.34 -8.12
C VAL A 336 -23.79 -14.97 -9.47
N LYS A 337 -22.48 -15.11 -9.61
CA LYS A 337 -21.82 -14.94 -10.90
C LYS A 337 -22.38 -15.85 -11.99
N ALA A 338 -22.66 -17.09 -11.66
CA ALA A 338 -23.24 -18.04 -12.63
C ALA A 338 -24.66 -17.62 -13.06
N ILE A 339 -25.45 -17.05 -12.14
CA ILE A 339 -26.77 -16.46 -12.48
C ILE A 339 -26.57 -15.29 -13.47
N MET A 340 -25.69 -14.35 -13.18
CA MET A 340 -25.42 -13.21 -14.04
C MET A 340 -24.89 -13.64 -15.42
N ASP A 341 -23.92 -14.56 -15.45
CA ASP A 341 -23.39 -15.13 -16.70
C ASP A 341 -24.50 -15.78 -17.54
N GLY A 342 -25.46 -16.47 -16.90
CA GLY A 342 -26.63 -17.07 -17.54
C GLY A 342 -27.59 -16.02 -18.12
N LEU A 343 -27.87 -14.94 -17.39
CA LEU A 343 -28.73 -13.84 -17.87
C LEU A 343 -28.13 -13.16 -19.11
N TYR A 344 -26.82 -12.93 -19.14
CA TYR A 344 -26.12 -12.42 -20.33
C TYR A 344 -26.14 -13.41 -21.50
N ALA A 345 -25.86 -14.69 -21.23
CA ALA A 345 -25.82 -15.72 -22.30
C ALA A 345 -27.17 -15.91 -22.97
N ASP A 346 -28.25 -15.77 -22.22
CA ASP A 346 -29.63 -15.94 -22.71
C ASP A 346 -30.18 -14.62 -23.33
N GLY A 347 -29.40 -13.53 -23.29
CA GLY A 347 -29.78 -12.23 -23.83
C GLY A 347 -30.88 -11.53 -23.02
N VAL A 348 -31.03 -11.89 -21.75
CA VAL A 348 -31.93 -11.21 -20.80
C VAL A 348 -31.33 -9.88 -20.36
N LEU A 349 -30.02 -9.86 -20.08
CA LEU A 349 -29.24 -8.64 -19.88
C LEU A 349 -28.47 -8.27 -21.15
N THR A 350 -28.27 -6.96 -21.37
CA THR A 350 -27.46 -6.48 -22.48
C THR A 350 -25.95 -6.53 -22.16
N PRO A 351 -25.05 -6.53 -23.13
CA PRO A 351 -23.61 -6.50 -22.87
C PRO A 351 -23.08 -5.13 -22.44
N GLU A 352 -23.90 -4.08 -22.42
CA GLU A 352 -23.51 -2.75 -21.94
C GLU A 352 -23.41 -2.76 -20.41
N PRO A 353 -22.26 -2.40 -19.81
CA PRO A 353 -22.10 -2.49 -18.37
C PRO A 353 -22.88 -1.41 -17.61
N PHE A 354 -23.54 -1.81 -16.54
CA PHE A 354 -24.30 -0.96 -15.62
C PHE A 354 -25.49 -0.22 -16.25
N ASP A 355 -26.19 -0.86 -17.18
CA ASP A 355 -27.45 -0.33 -17.75
C ASP A 355 -28.69 -1.00 -17.16
N GLU A 356 -28.53 -2.12 -16.40
CA GLU A 356 -29.62 -2.74 -15.67
C GLU A 356 -29.36 -2.80 -14.14
N PRO A 357 -30.44 -2.74 -13.31
CA PRO A 357 -30.30 -2.78 -11.84
C PRO A 357 -29.56 -4.02 -11.31
N ALA A 358 -29.75 -5.19 -11.91
CA ALA A 358 -29.11 -6.44 -11.49
C ALA A 358 -27.58 -6.37 -11.49
N GLU A 359 -26.99 -5.56 -12.35
CA GLU A 359 -25.54 -5.37 -12.43
C GLU A 359 -24.99 -4.58 -11.25
N PHE A 360 -25.72 -3.55 -10.79
CA PHE A 360 -25.38 -2.79 -9.58
C PHE A 360 -25.50 -3.68 -8.35
N GLU A 361 -26.58 -4.47 -8.25
CA GLU A 361 -26.74 -5.43 -7.14
C GLU A 361 -25.64 -6.49 -7.13
N TYR A 362 -25.25 -7.01 -8.32
CA TYR A 362 -24.11 -7.94 -8.43
C TYR A 362 -22.78 -7.26 -8.06
N PHE A 363 -22.58 -6.01 -8.46
CA PHE A 363 -21.39 -5.25 -8.10
C PHE A 363 -21.29 -5.10 -6.59
N ASP A 364 -22.35 -4.69 -5.91
CA ASP A 364 -22.40 -4.58 -4.45
C ASP A 364 -22.20 -5.94 -3.76
N PHE A 365 -22.77 -6.99 -4.30
CA PHE A 365 -22.65 -8.34 -3.75
C PHE A 365 -21.21 -8.78 -3.55
N TRP A 366 -20.40 -8.70 -4.60
CA TRP A 366 -19.01 -9.14 -4.51
C TRP A 366 -18.04 -8.03 -4.11
N HIS A 367 -18.31 -6.80 -4.57
CA HIS A 367 -17.39 -5.67 -4.39
C HIS A 367 -17.45 -5.09 -2.98
N TYR A 368 -18.64 -5.09 -2.39
CA TYR A 368 -18.84 -4.66 -1.00
C TYR A 368 -18.83 -5.89 -0.07
N PHE A 369 -19.91 -6.66 -0.04
CA PHE A 369 -20.12 -7.71 0.97
C PHE A 369 -19.08 -8.83 0.87
N GLY A 370 -18.75 -9.28 -0.35
CA GLY A 370 -17.75 -10.30 -0.58
C GLY A 370 -16.34 -9.87 -0.13
N ARG A 371 -15.94 -8.63 -0.42
CA ARG A 371 -14.66 -8.10 0.06
C ARG A 371 -14.63 -7.95 1.56
N THR A 372 -15.68 -7.41 2.14
CA THR A 372 -15.82 -7.19 3.59
C THR A 372 -15.66 -8.49 4.36
N ALA A 373 -16.39 -9.56 3.97
CA ALA A 373 -16.26 -10.88 4.59
C ALA A 373 -14.81 -11.41 4.56
N LYS A 374 -14.16 -11.33 3.40
CA LYS A 374 -12.79 -11.83 3.19
C LYS A 374 -11.75 -11.03 3.97
N HIS A 375 -11.80 -9.70 3.91
CA HIS A 375 -10.89 -8.84 4.68
C HIS A 375 -11.12 -8.98 6.17
N GLY A 376 -12.39 -9.05 6.63
CA GLY A 376 -12.74 -9.30 8.02
C GLY A 376 -12.08 -10.57 8.56
N ALA A 377 -12.12 -11.67 7.77
CA ALA A 377 -11.52 -12.95 8.15
C ALA A 377 -9.99 -12.86 8.30
N TYR A 378 -9.29 -12.24 7.34
CA TYR A 378 -7.83 -12.14 7.39
C TYR A 378 -7.28 -11.02 8.28
N MET A 379 -8.15 -10.16 8.81
CA MET A 379 -7.77 -9.04 9.70
C MET A 379 -8.37 -9.15 11.11
N GLY A 380 -9.15 -10.22 11.39
CA GLY A 380 -9.71 -10.49 12.70
C GLY A 380 -10.88 -9.58 13.10
N GLY A 381 -11.63 -9.05 12.14
CA GLY A 381 -12.85 -8.26 12.36
C GLY A 381 -14.09 -9.14 12.29
N ALA A 382 -14.49 -9.73 13.42
CA ALA A 382 -15.56 -10.72 13.48
C ALA A 382 -16.93 -10.19 13.02
N ASP A 383 -17.26 -8.93 13.32
CA ASP A 383 -18.52 -8.30 12.91
C ASP A 383 -18.57 -8.13 11.37
N TYR A 384 -17.43 -7.77 10.77
CA TYR A 384 -17.30 -7.65 9.32
C TYR A 384 -17.35 -9.01 8.61
N VAL A 385 -16.87 -10.08 9.24
CA VAL A 385 -17.07 -11.46 8.74
C VAL A 385 -18.55 -11.82 8.75
N GLN A 386 -19.25 -11.53 9.85
CA GLN A 386 -20.60 -12.02 10.07
C GLN A 386 -21.67 -11.07 9.51
N TRP A 387 -21.87 -9.90 10.13
CA TRP A 387 -23.02 -9.05 9.83
C TRP A 387 -22.85 -8.19 8.57
N HIS A 388 -21.66 -7.64 8.37
CA HIS A 388 -21.36 -6.85 7.18
C HIS A 388 -20.90 -7.69 5.99
N GLY A 389 -20.71 -9.02 6.16
CA GLY A 389 -20.25 -9.93 5.15
C GLY A 389 -21.19 -11.11 4.91
N ASN A 390 -20.99 -12.19 5.66
CA ASN A 390 -21.67 -13.46 5.37
C ASN A 390 -23.19 -13.40 5.48
N TYR A 391 -23.75 -12.64 6.41
CA TYR A 391 -25.20 -12.45 6.53
C TYR A 391 -25.77 -11.79 5.27
N GLU A 392 -25.18 -10.69 4.84
CA GLU A 392 -25.60 -9.97 3.65
C GLU A 392 -25.45 -10.82 2.38
N LEU A 393 -24.35 -11.57 2.27
CA LEU A 393 -24.17 -12.49 1.14
C LEU A 393 -25.25 -13.56 1.07
N LEU A 394 -25.69 -14.10 2.21
CA LEU A 394 -26.78 -15.07 2.23
C LEU A 394 -28.12 -14.45 1.86
N LEU A 395 -28.43 -13.27 2.42
CA LEU A 395 -29.67 -12.56 2.12
C LEU A 395 -29.77 -12.25 0.63
N ARG A 396 -28.71 -11.62 0.08
CA ARG A 396 -28.69 -11.19 -1.31
C ARG A 396 -28.58 -12.34 -2.31
N LEU A 397 -28.03 -13.47 -1.93
CA LEU A 397 -28.09 -14.68 -2.77
C LEU A 397 -29.54 -15.10 -3.04
N HIS A 398 -30.40 -15.04 -2.04
CA HIS A 398 -31.84 -15.31 -2.22
C HIS A 398 -32.53 -14.25 -3.08
N GLU A 399 -32.17 -12.96 -2.89
CA GLU A 399 -32.66 -11.87 -3.73
C GLU A 399 -32.26 -12.08 -5.20
N PHE A 400 -31.04 -12.52 -5.47
CA PHE A 400 -30.58 -12.84 -6.83
C PHE A 400 -31.32 -14.02 -7.47
N GLN A 401 -31.69 -15.02 -6.68
CA GLN A 401 -32.52 -16.12 -7.17
C GLN A 401 -33.94 -15.65 -7.54
N ASP A 402 -34.46 -14.64 -6.84
CA ASP A 402 -35.74 -14.01 -7.17
C ASP A 402 -35.62 -13.11 -8.41
N ILE A 403 -34.56 -12.30 -8.51
CA ILE A 403 -34.25 -11.46 -9.68
C ILE A 403 -34.14 -12.34 -10.95
N ASP A 404 -33.43 -13.46 -10.89
CA ASP A 404 -33.30 -14.38 -12.04
C ASP A 404 -34.65 -14.89 -12.50
N ARG A 405 -35.54 -15.31 -11.56
CA ARG A 405 -36.88 -15.75 -11.88
C ARG A 405 -37.74 -14.65 -12.50
N GLU A 406 -37.71 -13.44 -11.92
CA GLU A 406 -38.46 -12.30 -12.41
C GLU A 406 -38.02 -11.90 -13.82
N LEU A 407 -36.72 -11.73 -14.06
CA LEU A 407 -36.18 -11.34 -15.33
C LEU A 407 -36.44 -12.37 -16.44
N ARG A 408 -36.53 -13.67 -16.09
CA ARG A 408 -36.90 -14.74 -17.02
C ARG A 408 -38.40 -14.94 -17.19
N GLY A 409 -39.24 -14.19 -16.44
CA GLY A 409 -40.69 -14.36 -16.47
C GLY A 409 -41.17 -15.69 -15.88
N LEU A 410 -40.41 -16.25 -14.94
CA LEU A 410 -40.72 -17.49 -14.23
C LEU A 410 -41.37 -17.10 -12.88
N GLU A 411 -42.67 -17.27 -12.73
CA GLU A 411 -43.39 -17.04 -11.46
C GLU A 411 -43.08 -18.11 -10.41
#